data_0afe42b9a6bb97ce68cd4137eb0b61af
#
_entry.id   0afe42b9a6bb97ce68cd4137eb0b61af
#
_cell.length_a   1.000
_cell.length_b   1.000
_cell.length_c   1.000
_cell.angle_alpha   90.00
_cell.angle_beta   90.00
_cell.angle_gamma   90.00
#
_symmetry.space_group_name_H-M   'P 1'
#
loop_
_entity.id
_entity.type
_entity.pdbx_description
1 polymer ?
#
loop_
_entity_poly.entity_id
_entity_poly.type
_entity_poly.pdbx_seq_one_letter_code
_entity_poly.pdbx_strand_id
1 'polypeptide(L)'
;MFTDASTAAGKAVLDDRYPALHDLADAAHQLAARHPNMCRVRTLGTSRGGRPLLLLTIGHAKDHALVVSGAHADEFSGRATVLELAHRILAQPAQHTVTWNFLLCLDPDGAHIAEDSRHARTLPQYFATFYRPAAEEQPEWAPAIGADLPESRILLDLIDELRPRLQFSLHSTDLGGTFVQATCHLPGLAEPFAKSAAALGIPVDSGSFDTFWLQEPGPGVFTMNAGDIDRQESTTGMLTAPTGDEEPAAGVQATTWFAPQRHGGDTLIIEVPVWASRPNSQGAADPRIHLATCSEHLRDRARQITTLFDTIRPHLADTPLLRAAHTPLTAMSQLADQWDPNGGGKRLLQSGLMTPARLEGIELWAHRLPIRTAALLRRALTPDDAGSAQQLDILLHDWCAHYEKRFEPTWIPVAHQSVHQANTVLAAVEASLHVA
;
A
#
# COMPACT_ATOMS: atom_id res chain seq x y z
N MET A 1 23.37 -5.45 7.25
CA MET A 1 24.29 -4.81 6.30
C MET A 1 24.29 -5.66 5.04
N PHE A 2 23.91 -5.12 3.88
CA PHE A 2 23.92 -5.87 2.63
C PHE A 2 25.36 -6.33 2.35
N THR A 3 25.63 -7.61 2.52
CA THR A 3 26.98 -8.18 2.35
C THR A 3 27.26 -8.60 0.91
N ASP A 4 26.25 -8.57 0.04
CA ASP A 4 26.40 -8.98 -1.35
C ASP A 4 25.87 -7.91 -2.32
N ALA A 5 26.73 -6.92 -2.61
CA ALA A 5 26.50 -5.88 -3.63
C ALA A 5 26.64 -6.42 -5.08
N SER A 6 26.73 -7.75 -5.27
CA SER A 6 27.00 -8.35 -6.57
C SER A 6 25.81 -8.37 -7.51
N THR A 7 24.59 -8.07 -7.03
CA THR A 7 23.39 -7.96 -7.87
C THR A 7 23.04 -6.50 -8.15
N ALA A 8 22.47 -6.21 -9.33
CA ALA A 8 21.99 -4.85 -9.65
C ALA A 8 20.94 -4.37 -8.65
N ALA A 9 20.07 -5.27 -8.16
CA ALA A 9 19.06 -4.99 -7.16
C ALA A 9 19.66 -4.64 -5.80
N GLY A 10 20.64 -5.40 -5.29
CA GLY A 10 21.35 -5.10 -4.05
C GLY A 10 22.10 -3.78 -4.13
N LYS A 11 22.74 -3.50 -5.28
CA LYS A 11 23.39 -2.23 -5.52
C LYS A 11 22.41 -1.04 -5.51
N ALA A 12 21.23 -1.20 -6.11
CA ALA A 12 20.20 -0.16 -6.12
C ALA A 12 19.78 0.25 -4.70
N VAL A 13 19.59 -0.70 -3.79
CA VAL A 13 19.23 -0.42 -2.38
C VAL A 13 20.38 0.27 -1.65
N LEU A 14 21.64 -0.15 -1.88
CA LEU A 14 22.80 0.53 -1.31
C LEU A 14 22.98 1.95 -1.83
N ASP A 15 22.61 2.20 -3.09
CA ASP A 15 22.58 3.54 -3.71
C ASP A 15 21.30 4.32 -3.34
N ASP A 16 20.55 3.89 -2.33
CA ASP A 16 19.28 4.48 -1.88
C ASP A 16 18.21 4.56 -2.99
N ARG A 17 18.09 3.50 -3.79
CA ARG A 17 17.10 3.37 -4.87
C ARG A 17 16.33 2.06 -4.74
N TYR A 18 15.07 2.08 -5.15
CA TYR A 18 14.32 0.84 -5.24
C TYR A 18 14.80 0.00 -6.43
N PRO A 19 14.93 -1.34 -6.27
CA PRO A 19 15.26 -2.25 -7.36
C PRO A 19 14.20 -2.15 -8.47
N ALA A 20 14.65 -2.21 -9.73
CA ALA A 20 13.73 -2.38 -10.84
C ALA A 20 13.12 -3.80 -10.82
N LEU A 21 11.97 -3.98 -11.45
CA LEU A 21 11.28 -5.27 -11.44
C LEU A 21 12.14 -6.38 -12.07
N HIS A 22 12.85 -6.08 -13.17
CA HIS A 22 13.76 -7.05 -13.79
C HIS A 22 14.99 -7.34 -12.92
N ASP A 23 15.54 -6.35 -12.21
CA ASP A 23 16.67 -6.56 -11.28
C ASP A 23 16.27 -7.51 -10.13
N LEU A 24 15.03 -7.39 -9.63
CA LEU A 24 14.50 -8.28 -8.59
C LEU A 24 14.39 -9.72 -9.09
N ALA A 25 13.86 -9.92 -10.32
CA ALA A 25 13.76 -11.24 -10.94
C ALA A 25 15.15 -11.87 -11.15
N ASP A 26 16.10 -11.10 -11.68
CA ASP A 26 17.48 -11.54 -11.88
C ASP A 26 18.16 -11.92 -10.56
N ALA A 27 17.97 -11.11 -9.51
CA ALA A 27 18.49 -11.40 -8.18
C ALA A 27 17.92 -12.71 -7.62
N ALA A 28 16.62 -12.97 -7.78
CA ALA A 28 16.00 -14.22 -7.34
C ALA A 28 16.58 -15.44 -8.08
N HIS A 29 16.76 -15.35 -9.40
CA HIS A 29 17.40 -16.42 -10.19
C HIS A 29 18.87 -16.63 -9.79
N GLN A 30 19.61 -15.57 -9.50
CA GLN A 30 20.99 -15.67 -9.01
C GLN A 30 21.08 -16.34 -7.63
N LEU A 31 20.14 -16.02 -6.71
CA LEU A 31 20.06 -16.67 -5.41
C LEU A 31 19.78 -18.18 -5.57
N ALA A 32 18.84 -18.54 -6.44
CA ALA A 32 18.56 -19.96 -6.73
C ALA A 32 19.76 -20.68 -7.33
N ALA A 33 20.50 -20.04 -8.25
CA ALA A 33 21.71 -20.61 -8.84
C ALA A 33 22.85 -20.79 -7.82
N ARG A 34 23.02 -19.84 -6.87
CA ARG A 34 24.07 -19.91 -5.83
C ARG A 34 23.72 -20.87 -4.70
N HIS A 35 22.43 -21.06 -4.41
CA HIS A 35 21.93 -21.89 -3.31
C HIS A 35 20.94 -22.96 -3.78
N PRO A 36 21.31 -23.85 -4.75
CA PRO A 36 20.36 -24.75 -5.41
C PRO A 36 19.70 -25.76 -4.48
N ASN A 37 20.34 -26.06 -3.34
CA ASN A 37 19.78 -26.94 -2.30
C ASN A 37 18.78 -26.25 -1.36
N MET A 38 18.70 -24.90 -1.38
CA MET A 38 17.86 -24.14 -0.47
C MET A 38 16.85 -23.27 -1.21
N CYS A 39 17.19 -22.82 -2.42
CA CYS A 39 16.41 -21.86 -3.17
C CYS A 39 15.92 -22.44 -4.48
N ARG A 40 14.70 -22.10 -4.84
CA ARG A 40 14.14 -22.36 -6.17
C ARG A 40 13.28 -21.18 -6.61
N VAL A 41 13.29 -20.90 -7.92
CA VAL A 41 12.36 -19.95 -8.54
C VAL A 41 11.42 -20.73 -9.46
N ARG A 42 10.12 -20.42 -9.41
CA ARG A 42 9.13 -20.93 -10.35
C ARG A 42 8.23 -19.82 -10.86
N THR A 43 7.76 -19.95 -12.08
CA THR A 43 6.69 -19.11 -12.63
C THR A 43 5.35 -19.71 -12.21
N LEU A 44 4.50 -18.92 -11.57
CA LEU A 44 3.16 -19.34 -11.12
C LEU A 44 2.12 -19.23 -12.25
N GLY A 45 2.30 -18.27 -13.13
CA GLY A 45 1.42 -17.93 -14.23
C GLY A 45 1.80 -16.57 -14.80
N THR A 46 0.85 -15.95 -15.50
CA THR A 46 1.03 -14.62 -16.10
C THR A 46 -0.07 -13.68 -15.68
N SER A 47 0.27 -12.39 -15.59
CA SER A 47 -0.68 -11.30 -15.38
C SER A 47 -1.62 -11.13 -16.58
N ARG A 48 -2.63 -10.28 -16.41
CA ARG A 48 -3.54 -9.84 -17.49
C ARG A 48 -2.81 -9.28 -18.72
N GLY A 49 -1.64 -8.63 -18.52
CA GLY A 49 -0.76 -8.13 -19.58
C GLY A 49 0.29 -9.14 -20.05
N GLY A 50 0.23 -10.40 -19.61
CA GLY A 50 1.13 -11.48 -20.04
C GLY A 50 2.51 -11.47 -19.35
N ARG A 51 2.72 -10.70 -18.28
CA ARG A 51 3.98 -10.68 -17.52
C ARG A 51 4.02 -11.82 -16.50
N PRO A 52 5.18 -12.50 -16.32
CA PRO A 52 5.27 -13.62 -15.40
C PRO A 52 5.15 -13.20 -13.95
N LEU A 53 4.39 -13.97 -13.14
CA LEU A 53 4.41 -13.93 -11.69
C LEU A 53 5.41 -14.96 -11.18
N LEU A 54 6.46 -14.49 -10.51
CA LEU A 54 7.58 -15.33 -10.05
C LEU A 54 7.51 -15.55 -8.53
N LEU A 55 7.72 -16.79 -8.12
CA LEU A 55 7.85 -17.21 -6.73
C LEU A 55 9.28 -17.66 -6.45
N LEU A 56 9.96 -17.00 -5.50
CA LEU A 56 11.19 -17.47 -4.90
C LEU A 56 10.85 -18.22 -3.61
N THR A 57 11.25 -19.50 -3.52
CA THR A 57 11.10 -20.29 -2.30
C THR A 57 12.46 -20.53 -1.67
N ILE A 58 12.58 -20.39 -0.35
CA ILE A 58 13.79 -20.61 0.44
C ILE A 58 13.48 -21.55 1.62
N GLY A 59 14.17 -22.66 1.73
CA GLY A 59 14.03 -23.63 2.82
C GLY A 59 13.16 -24.85 2.45
N HIS A 60 13.00 -25.77 3.44
CA HIS A 60 12.31 -27.05 3.29
C HIS A 60 11.49 -27.42 4.53
N ALA A 61 11.21 -26.48 5.43
CA ALA A 61 10.37 -26.74 6.59
C ALA A 61 8.94 -27.09 6.17
N LYS A 62 8.20 -27.74 7.06
CA LYS A 62 6.79 -28.11 6.81
C LYS A 62 5.85 -26.91 6.81
N ASP A 63 6.10 -25.96 7.72
CA ASP A 63 5.29 -24.76 7.83
C ASP A 63 5.77 -23.68 6.84
N HIS A 64 4.84 -22.93 6.28
CA HIS A 64 5.12 -21.94 5.27
C HIS A 64 4.81 -20.52 5.76
N ALA A 65 5.70 -19.59 5.41
CA ALA A 65 5.42 -18.16 5.40
C ALA A 65 5.34 -17.69 3.94
N LEU A 66 4.35 -16.86 3.61
CA LEU A 66 4.16 -16.27 2.30
C LEU A 66 4.37 -14.76 2.40
N VAL A 67 5.28 -14.22 1.62
CA VAL A 67 5.56 -12.78 1.52
C VAL A 67 5.16 -12.30 0.13
N VAL A 68 4.19 -11.40 0.07
CA VAL A 68 3.67 -10.79 -1.16
C VAL A 68 4.25 -9.39 -1.30
N SER A 69 4.85 -9.08 -2.43
CA SER A 69 5.37 -7.76 -2.78
C SER A 69 4.67 -7.24 -4.03
N GLY A 70 4.59 -5.92 -4.17
CA GLY A 70 4.06 -5.26 -5.35
C GLY A 70 2.58 -5.54 -5.59
N ALA A 71 1.78 -5.61 -4.53
CA ALA A 71 0.32 -5.67 -4.62
C ALA A 71 -0.25 -4.34 -5.17
N HIS A 72 0.38 -3.22 -4.81
CA HIS A 72 0.13 -1.92 -5.39
C HIS A 72 1.28 -1.45 -6.28
N ALA A 73 0.91 -0.83 -7.39
CA ALA A 73 1.82 -0.46 -8.47
C ALA A 73 2.90 0.56 -8.06
N ASP A 74 2.54 1.52 -7.19
CA ASP A 74 3.36 2.63 -6.71
C ASP A 74 4.15 2.31 -5.43
N GLU A 75 4.10 1.06 -4.94
CA GLU A 75 4.70 0.65 -3.66
C GLU A 75 5.93 -0.23 -3.87
N PHE A 76 7.11 0.40 -3.86
CA PHE A 76 8.37 -0.25 -4.25
C PHE A 76 9.17 -0.85 -3.09
N SER A 77 8.83 -0.51 -1.83
CA SER A 77 9.60 -0.96 -0.64
C SER A 77 9.67 -2.48 -0.54
N GLY A 78 8.57 -3.18 -0.87
CA GLY A 78 8.50 -4.64 -0.85
C GLY A 78 9.57 -5.32 -1.71
N ARG A 79 9.98 -4.72 -2.84
CA ARG A 79 11.05 -5.25 -3.71
C ARG A 79 12.39 -5.31 -2.98
N ALA A 80 12.73 -4.24 -2.23
CA ALA A 80 13.94 -4.18 -1.43
C ALA A 80 13.86 -5.11 -0.21
N THR A 81 12.68 -5.18 0.41
CA THR A 81 12.42 -6.03 1.58
C THR A 81 12.54 -7.52 1.28
N VAL A 82 12.06 -7.97 0.12
CA VAL A 82 12.24 -9.37 -0.33
C VAL A 82 13.72 -9.74 -0.39
N LEU A 83 14.57 -8.87 -0.94
CA LEU A 83 16.02 -9.12 -1.00
C LEU A 83 16.66 -9.11 0.38
N GLU A 84 16.29 -8.16 1.24
CA GLU A 84 16.79 -8.09 2.62
C GLU A 84 16.44 -9.36 3.39
N LEU A 85 15.18 -9.81 3.32
CA LEU A 85 14.74 -11.06 3.96
C LEU A 85 15.48 -12.28 3.39
N ALA A 86 15.56 -12.42 2.06
CA ALA A 86 16.24 -13.54 1.42
C ALA A 86 17.70 -13.66 1.86
N HIS A 87 18.43 -12.54 1.91
CA HIS A 87 19.81 -12.52 2.36
C HIS A 87 19.96 -12.90 3.85
N ARG A 88 19.10 -12.38 4.74
CA ARG A 88 19.12 -12.73 6.17
C ARG A 88 18.83 -14.20 6.41
N ILE A 89 17.81 -14.74 5.74
CA ILE A 89 17.41 -16.13 5.85
C ILE A 89 18.56 -17.05 5.40
N LEU A 90 19.19 -16.75 4.28
CA LEU A 90 20.30 -17.53 3.75
C LEU A 90 21.58 -17.39 4.59
N ALA A 91 21.78 -16.27 5.29
CA ALA A 91 22.92 -16.10 6.19
C ALA A 91 22.81 -16.95 7.45
N GLN A 92 21.59 -17.29 7.90
CA GLN A 92 21.34 -18.03 9.14
C GLN A 92 20.24 -19.11 8.97
N PRO A 93 20.39 -20.05 8.02
CA PRO A 93 19.31 -20.96 7.64
C PRO A 93 18.82 -21.86 8.78
N ALA A 94 19.70 -22.20 9.72
CA ALA A 94 19.36 -23.04 10.88
C ALA A 94 18.43 -22.35 11.92
N GLN A 95 18.24 -21.04 11.83
CA GLN A 95 17.37 -20.29 12.73
C GLN A 95 15.92 -20.22 12.23
N HIS A 96 15.65 -20.65 10.99
CA HIS A 96 14.33 -20.54 10.40
C HIS A 96 13.56 -21.85 10.45
N THR A 97 12.39 -21.80 11.08
CA THR A 97 11.49 -22.93 11.28
C THR A 97 10.42 -23.06 10.20
N VAL A 98 10.36 -22.11 9.28
CA VAL A 98 9.39 -22.04 8.19
C VAL A 98 10.08 -22.06 6.83
N THR A 99 9.41 -22.58 5.82
CA THR A 99 9.76 -22.37 4.40
C THR A 99 9.25 -21.02 3.98
N TRP A 100 10.15 -20.19 3.47
CA TRP A 100 9.84 -18.84 3.01
C TRP A 100 9.47 -18.85 1.53
N ASN A 101 8.36 -18.23 1.20
CA ASN A 101 7.85 -18.10 -0.15
C ASN A 101 7.64 -16.62 -0.46
N PHE A 102 8.31 -16.11 -1.48
CA PHE A 102 8.28 -14.71 -1.88
C PHE A 102 7.62 -14.58 -3.25
N LEU A 103 6.40 -14.07 -3.31
CA LEU A 103 5.80 -13.61 -4.56
C LEU A 103 6.40 -12.25 -4.88
N LEU A 104 7.25 -12.21 -5.92
CA LEU A 104 8.13 -11.08 -6.18
C LEU A 104 7.38 -9.80 -6.57
N CYS A 105 6.29 -9.93 -7.32
CA CYS A 105 5.39 -8.81 -7.67
C CYS A 105 4.02 -9.38 -8.03
N LEU A 106 3.00 -8.94 -7.31
CA LEU A 106 1.63 -9.40 -7.54
C LEU A 106 0.96 -8.66 -8.70
N ASP A 107 1.20 -7.34 -8.86
CA ASP A 107 0.72 -6.54 -10.00
C ASP A 107 1.89 -6.07 -10.89
N PRO A 108 2.47 -6.96 -11.73
CA PRO A 108 3.59 -6.58 -12.58
C PRO A 108 3.19 -5.63 -13.72
N ASP A 109 1.90 -5.58 -14.10
CA ASP A 109 1.41 -4.67 -15.13
C ASP A 109 1.31 -3.24 -14.60
N GLY A 110 0.70 -3.05 -13.44
CA GLY A 110 0.68 -1.77 -12.76
C GLY A 110 2.08 -1.29 -12.40
N ALA A 111 2.92 -2.18 -11.87
CA ALA A 111 4.31 -1.88 -11.54
C ALA A 111 5.11 -1.39 -12.76
N HIS A 112 4.82 -1.91 -13.96
CA HIS A 112 5.45 -1.43 -15.20
C HIS A 112 5.02 0.00 -15.55
N ILE A 113 3.75 0.37 -15.34
CA ILE A 113 3.24 1.73 -15.58
C ILE A 113 3.81 2.73 -14.56
N ALA A 114 4.02 2.30 -13.33
CA ALA A 114 4.55 3.13 -12.23
C ALA A 114 6.09 3.14 -12.15
N GLU A 115 6.82 2.39 -12.99
CA GLU A 115 8.24 2.09 -12.80
C GLU A 115 9.12 3.34 -12.64
N ASP A 116 8.80 4.43 -13.32
CA ASP A 116 9.56 5.68 -13.23
C ASP A 116 9.45 6.34 -11.84
N SER A 117 8.35 6.11 -11.11
CA SER A 117 8.15 6.67 -9.75
C SER A 117 9.18 6.17 -8.75
N ARG A 118 9.81 5.02 -8.98
CA ARG A 118 10.87 4.47 -8.12
C ARG A 118 12.11 5.37 -8.00
N HIS A 119 12.27 6.32 -8.92
CA HIS A 119 13.38 7.29 -8.91
C HIS A 119 13.05 8.60 -8.20
N ALA A 120 11.79 8.82 -7.85
CA ALA A 120 11.34 10.05 -7.21
C ALA A 120 12.02 10.26 -5.84
N ARG A 121 12.40 11.50 -5.57
CA ARG A 121 12.98 11.95 -4.30
C ARG A 121 12.25 13.16 -3.72
N THR A 122 11.28 13.69 -4.45
CA THR A 122 10.38 14.75 -4.02
C THR A 122 8.95 14.37 -4.36
N LEU A 123 7.99 14.93 -3.64
CA LEU A 123 6.57 14.67 -3.90
C LEU A 123 6.15 15.06 -5.32
N PRO A 124 6.57 16.22 -5.88
CA PRO A 124 6.26 16.53 -7.28
C PRO A 124 6.78 15.50 -8.29
N GLN A 125 8.02 14.98 -8.08
CA GLN A 125 8.56 13.91 -8.94
C GLN A 125 7.75 12.62 -8.83
N TYR A 126 7.35 12.25 -7.61
CA TYR A 126 6.54 11.06 -7.35
C TYR A 126 5.18 11.16 -8.04
N PHE A 127 4.46 12.25 -7.82
CA PHE A 127 3.14 12.43 -8.40
C PHE A 127 3.18 12.62 -9.93
N ALA A 128 4.25 13.17 -10.49
CA ALA A 128 4.40 13.27 -11.96
C ALA A 128 4.39 11.90 -12.68
N THR A 129 4.76 10.83 -11.98
CA THR A 129 4.82 9.46 -12.51
C THR A 129 3.92 8.48 -11.74
N PHE A 130 3.11 8.97 -10.81
CA PHE A 130 2.21 8.18 -9.98
C PHE A 130 1.23 7.34 -10.80
N TYR A 131 1.06 6.09 -10.40
CA TYR A 131 0.01 5.22 -10.91
C TYR A 131 -0.42 4.22 -9.83
N ARG A 132 -1.71 4.20 -9.53
CA ARG A 132 -2.39 3.15 -8.78
C ARG A 132 -3.61 2.73 -9.57
N PRO A 133 -3.80 1.44 -9.89
CA PRO A 133 -4.95 0.96 -10.65
C PRO A 133 -6.27 1.29 -9.96
N ALA A 134 -7.35 1.27 -10.74
CA ALA A 134 -8.71 1.27 -10.19
C ALA A 134 -8.92 0.07 -9.24
N ALA A 135 -9.88 0.17 -8.33
CA ALA A 135 -10.08 -0.86 -7.27
C ALA A 135 -10.28 -2.27 -7.85
N GLU A 136 -11.05 -2.38 -8.94
CA GLU A 136 -11.31 -3.63 -9.67
C GLU A 136 -10.07 -4.21 -10.37
N GLU A 137 -9.02 -3.43 -10.51
CA GLU A 137 -7.75 -3.82 -11.10
C GLU A 137 -6.65 -4.05 -10.05
N GLN A 138 -6.96 -3.94 -8.74
CA GLN A 138 -6.02 -4.19 -7.64
C GLN A 138 -6.15 -5.63 -7.16
N PRO A 139 -5.13 -6.50 -7.35
CA PRO A 139 -5.30 -7.95 -7.20
C PRO A 139 -5.70 -8.44 -5.81
N GLU A 140 -5.29 -7.75 -4.74
CA GLU A 140 -5.69 -8.17 -3.38
C GLU A 140 -7.14 -7.82 -3.08
N TRP A 141 -7.63 -6.74 -3.67
CA TRP A 141 -8.94 -6.19 -3.40
C TRP A 141 -10.01 -6.64 -4.39
N ALA A 142 -9.65 -6.84 -5.65
CA ALA A 142 -10.55 -7.19 -6.74
C ALA A 142 -11.58 -8.30 -6.40
N PRO A 143 -11.22 -9.38 -5.68
CA PRO A 143 -12.20 -10.41 -5.30
C PRO A 143 -13.32 -9.90 -4.40
N ALA A 144 -13.09 -8.89 -3.55
CA ALA A 144 -14.10 -8.32 -2.65
C ALA A 144 -15.25 -7.65 -3.40
N ILE A 145 -14.95 -7.08 -4.56
CA ILE A 145 -15.93 -6.40 -5.43
C ILE A 145 -16.35 -7.26 -6.63
N GLY A 146 -16.03 -8.55 -6.61
CA GLY A 146 -16.44 -9.50 -7.65
C GLY A 146 -15.63 -9.42 -8.94
N ALA A 147 -14.51 -8.68 -8.97
CA ALA A 147 -13.64 -8.63 -10.14
C ALA A 147 -12.70 -9.86 -10.18
N ASP A 148 -12.58 -10.46 -11.35
CA ASP A 148 -11.84 -11.69 -11.57
C ASP A 148 -10.52 -11.42 -12.31
N LEU A 149 -9.43 -11.26 -11.55
CA LEU A 149 -8.10 -11.05 -12.11
C LEU A 149 -7.26 -12.34 -12.08
N PRO A 150 -6.47 -12.61 -13.13
CA PRO A 150 -5.55 -13.75 -13.11
C PRO A 150 -4.54 -13.68 -11.97
N GLU A 151 -4.07 -12.49 -11.59
CA GLU A 151 -3.17 -12.25 -10.48
C GLU A 151 -3.79 -12.64 -9.13
N SER A 152 -5.07 -12.28 -8.92
CA SER A 152 -5.83 -12.65 -7.72
C SER A 152 -6.00 -14.16 -7.63
N ARG A 153 -6.37 -14.82 -8.74
CA ARG A 153 -6.52 -16.28 -8.80
C ARG A 153 -5.20 -16.98 -8.50
N ILE A 154 -4.11 -16.54 -9.11
CA ILE A 154 -2.77 -17.09 -8.86
C ILE A 154 -2.37 -16.99 -7.38
N LEU A 155 -2.64 -15.86 -6.72
CA LEU A 155 -2.35 -15.70 -5.29
C LEU A 155 -3.26 -16.59 -4.44
N LEU A 156 -4.56 -16.66 -4.73
CA LEU A 156 -5.49 -17.52 -4.00
C LEU A 156 -5.13 -19.01 -4.14
N ASP A 157 -4.79 -19.46 -5.36
CA ASP A 157 -4.32 -20.84 -5.62
C ASP A 157 -3.01 -21.13 -4.88
N LEU A 158 -2.09 -20.16 -4.83
CA LEU A 158 -0.84 -20.27 -4.07
C LEU A 158 -1.08 -20.39 -2.57
N ILE A 159 -2.04 -19.62 -2.02
CA ILE A 159 -2.44 -19.73 -0.61
C ILE A 159 -3.04 -21.11 -0.32
N ASP A 160 -3.89 -21.63 -1.20
CA ASP A 160 -4.49 -22.96 -1.05
C ASP A 160 -3.42 -24.09 -1.18
N GLU A 161 -2.42 -23.91 -2.04
CA GLU A 161 -1.27 -24.83 -2.17
C GLU A 161 -0.40 -24.85 -0.93
N LEU A 162 0.06 -23.66 -0.49
CA LEU A 162 1.04 -23.51 0.59
C LEU A 162 0.43 -23.61 1.98
N ARG A 163 -0.84 -23.21 2.14
CA ARG A 163 -1.51 -23.08 3.45
C ARG A 163 -0.63 -22.33 4.44
N PRO A 164 -0.22 -21.09 4.13
CA PRO A 164 0.77 -20.39 4.93
C PRO A 164 0.24 -20.14 6.33
N ARG A 165 1.08 -20.35 7.34
CA ARG A 165 0.79 -19.97 8.73
C ARG A 165 0.64 -18.45 8.85
N LEU A 166 1.52 -17.71 8.16
CA LEU A 166 1.45 -16.27 8.03
C LEU A 166 1.65 -15.86 6.57
N GLN A 167 0.79 -14.97 6.10
CA GLN A 167 0.96 -14.19 4.89
C GLN A 167 1.38 -12.78 5.30
N PHE A 168 2.34 -12.22 4.59
CA PHE A 168 2.76 -10.84 4.73
C PHE A 168 2.50 -10.12 3.42
N SER A 169 1.69 -9.07 3.42
CA SER A 169 1.57 -8.15 2.30
C SER A 169 2.42 -6.91 2.58
N LEU A 170 3.43 -6.69 1.75
CA LEU A 170 4.39 -5.61 1.92
C LEU A 170 3.90 -4.37 1.16
N HIS A 171 3.42 -3.39 1.93
CA HIS A 171 2.88 -2.15 1.44
C HIS A 171 3.75 -0.95 1.77
N SER A 172 3.48 0.19 1.14
CA SER A 172 4.05 1.48 1.53
C SER A 172 3.08 2.63 1.28
N THR A 173 3.05 3.57 2.22
CA THR A 173 2.37 4.83 2.02
C THR A 173 3.35 5.89 1.48
N ASP A 174 2.86 6.83 0.65
CA ASP A 174 3.70 7.92 0.16
C ASP A 174 4.19 8.80 1.32
N LEU A 175 3.29 9.25 2.20
CA LEU A 175 3.62 10.12 3.33
C LEU A 175 2.86 9.67 4.59
N GLY A 176 3.53 9.65 5.73
CA GLY A 176 2.92 9.29 7.01
C GLY A 176 3.90 8.64 7.98
N GLY A 177 3.44 7.62 8.68
CA GLY A 177 4.22 6.72 9.54
C GLY A 177 4.04 5.26 9.16
N THR A 178 4.72 4.38 9.90
CA THR A 178 4.61 2.92 9.70
C THR A 178 3.54 2.33 10.60
N PHE A 179 2.81 1.32 10.10
CA PHE A 179 1.83 0.57 10.87
C PHE A 179 1.65 -0.85 10.31
N VAL A 180 1.00 -1.70 11.08
CA VAL A 180 0.63 -3.07 10.71
C VAL A 180 -0.87 -3.25 10.87
N GLN A 181 -1.53 -3.86 9.87
CA GLN A 181 -2.89 -4.36 9.98
C GLN A 181 -2.83 -5.90 9.94
N ALA A 182 -3.33 -6.57 10.97
CA ALA A 182 -3.27 -8.02 11.10
C ALA A 182 -4.67 -8.62 11.22
N THR A 183 -4.94 -9.74 10.53
CA THR A 183 -6.22 -10.46 10.64
C THR A 183 -6.38 -11.21 11.96
N CYS A 184 -5.31 -11.24 12.78
CA CYS A 184 -5.31 -11.81 14.13
C CYS A 184 -4.68 -10.86 15.15
N HIS A 185 -4.97 -11.09 16.42
CA HIS A 185 -4.18 -10.50 17.49
C HIS A 185 -2.89 -11.32 17.65
N LEU A 186 -1.72 -10.67 17.47
CA LEU A 186 -0.40 -11.29 17.60
C LEU A 186 0.35 -10.68 18.79
N PRO A 187 0.20 -11.27 20.00
CA PRO A 187 0.89 -10.80 21.19
C PRO A 187 2.41 -10.81 21.02
N GLY A 188 3.07 -9.77 21.49
CA GLY A 188 4.53 -9.64 21.41
C GLY A 188 5.05 -8.96 20.15
N LEU A 189 4.22 -8.62 19.15
CA LEU A 189 4.66 -7.94 17.94
C LEU A 189 4.90 -6.43 18.12
N ALA A 190 4.06 -5.75 18.91
CA ALA A 190 4.08 -4.28 18.97
C ALA A 190 5.41 -3.70 19.49
N GLU A 191 6.05 -4.36 20.46
CA GLU A 191 7.33 -3.88 21.03
C GLU A 191 8.49 -3.97 20.02
N PRO A 192 8.80 -5.12 19.38
CA PRO A 192 9.86 -5.20 18.38
C PRO A 192 9.57 -4.33 17.15
N PHE A 193 8.31 -4.18 16.74
CA PHE A 193 7.89 -3.26 15.68
C PHE A 193 8.25 -1.83 16.02
N ALA A 194 7.81 -1.32 17.18
CA ALA A 194 8.10 0.05 17.61
C ALA A 194 9.59 0.31 17.83
N LYS A 195 10.34 -0.66 18.36
CA LYS A 195 11.80 -0.57 18.53
C LYS A 195 12.51 -0.48 17.17
N SER A 196 12.09 -1.29 16.19
CA SER A 196 12.65 -1.26 14.85
C SER A 196 12.40 0.09 14.18
N ALA A 197 11.18 0.62 14.27
CA ALA A 197 10.82 1.93 13.74
C ALA A 197 11.68 3.04 14.37
N ALA A 198 11.76 3.08 15.70
CA ALA A 198 12.54 4.07 16.44
C ALA A 198 14.03 4.02 16.10
N ALA A 199 14.63 2.83 15.98
CA ALA A 199 16.04 2.64 15.65
C ALA A 199 16.40 3.17 14.25
N LEU A 200 15.43 3.21 13.34
CA LEU A 200 15.60 3.63 11.95
C LEU A 200 15.06 5.05 11.67
N GLY A 201 14.54 5.72 12.72
CA GLY A 201 13.98 7.07 12.59
C GLY A 201 12.67 7.11 11.81
N ILE A 202 11.90 6.03 11.79
CA ILE A 202 10.60 5.93 11.13
C ILE A 202 9.51 6.20 12.17
N PRO A 203 8.62 7.20 11.97
CA PRO A 203 7.52 7.43 12.89
C PRO A 203 6.51 6.29 12.85
N VAL A 204 5.96 5.93 14.01
CA VAL A 204 4.82 5.01 14.11
C VAL A 204 3.53 5.80 13.93
N ASP A 205 2.63 5.31 13.08
CA ASP A 205 1.35 5.93 12.80
C ASP A 205 0.23 5.27 13.62
N SER A 206 -0.46 6.07 14.44
CA SER A 206 -1.63 5.65 15.23
C SER A 206 -2.93 6.31 14.73
N GLY A 207 -2.88 6.98 13.60
CA GLY A 207 -3.99 7.79 13.10
C GLY A 207 -4.24 7.68 11.60
N SER A 208 -3.58 6.74 10.91
CA SER A 208 -3.83 6.52 9.48
C SER A 208 -5.32 6.35 9.21
N PHE A 209 -5.79 6.98 8.15
CA PHE A 209 -7.18 6.86 7.74
C PHE A 209 -7.56 5.42 7.39
N ASP A 210 -6.60 4.63 6.90
CA ASP A 210 -6.76 3.21 6.57
C ASP A 210 -7.01 2.33 7.81
N THR A 211 -6.70 2.83 9.02
CA THR A 211 -6.88 2.11 10.28
C THR A 211 -7.97 2.69 11.19
N PHE A 212 -8.76 3.63 10.66
CA PHE A 212 -9.63 4.49 11.45
C PHE A 212 -10.59 3.72 12.38
N TRP A 213 -11.16 2.61 11.91
CA TRP A 213 -12.12 1.79 12.67
C TRP A 213 -11.50 0.57 13.32
N LEU A 214 -10.20 0.33 13.10
CA LEU A 214 -9.53 -0.85 13.62
C LEU A 214 -9.15 -0.68 15.10
N GLN A 215 -9.04 -1.80 15.81
CA GLN A 215 -8.53 -1.83 17.19
C GLN A 215 -7.01 -1.79 17.17
N GLU A 216 -6.41 -1.00 18.05
CA GLU A 216 -4.96 -0.85 18.20
C GLU A 216 -4.50 -1.51 19.52
N PRO A 217 -4.18 -2.83 19.55
CA PRO A 217 -3.71 -3.51 20.74
C PRO A 217 -2.30 -3.07 21.18
N GLY A 218 -1.57 -2.37 20.34
CA GLY A 218 -0.28 -1.79 20.67
C GLY A 218 0.13 -0.75 19.62
N PRO A 219 1.10 0.13 19.92
CA PRO A 219 1.44 1.27 19.05
C PRO A 219 1.70 0.86 17.60
N GLY A 220 0.87 1.38 16.67
CA GLY A 220 0.95 1.12 15.25
C GLY A 220 0.64 -0.31 14.80
N VAL A 221 0.13 -1.16 15.69
CA VAL A 221 -0.30 -2.52 15.34
C VAL A 221 -1.82 -2.59 15.52
N PHE A 222 -2.52 -2.87 14.44
CA PHE A 222 -3.97 -2.88 14.36
C PHE A 222 -4.49 -4.28 14.08
N THR A 223 -5.61 -4.64 14.72
CA THR A 223 -6.32 -5.88 14.42
C THR A 223 -7.44 -5.59 13.43
N MET A 224 -7.43 -6.32 12.34
CA MET A 224 -8.33 -6.20 11.21
C MET A 224 -9.31 -7.37 11.21
N ASN A 225 -10.59 -7.11 11.46
CA ASN A 225 -11.64 -8.08 11.20
C ASN A 225 -12.54 -7.60 10.06
N ALA A 226 -13.25 -8.53 9.42
CA ALA A 226 -14.05 -8.20 8.25
C ALA A 226 -15.13 -7.13 8.54
N GLY A 227 -15.78 -7.19 9.69
CA GLY A 227 -16.82 -6.21 10.05
C GLY A 227 -16.29 -4.80 10.26
N ASP A 228 -15.05 -4.64 10.73
CA ASP A 228 -14.42 -3.33 10.89
C ASP A 228 -13.99 -2.77 9.53
N ILE A 229 -13.49 -3.62 8.63
CA ILE A 229 -13.16 -3.22 7.26
C ILE A 229 -14.42 -2.84 6.48
N ASP A 230 -15.50 -3.62 6.54
CA ASP A 230 -16.78 -3.26 5.89
C ASP A 230 -17.28 -1.91 6.39
N ARG A 231 -17.09 -1.60 7.70
CA ARG A 231 -17.42 -0.31 8.27
C ARG A 231 -16.50 0.81 7.75
N GLN A 232 -15.19 0.54 7.65
CA GLN A 232 -14.20 1.43 7.08
C GLN A 232 -14.60 1.80 5.65
N GLU A 233 -14.84 0.80 4.81
CA GLU A 233 -15.17 0.97 3.41
C GLU A 233 -16.51 1.69 3.19
N SER A 234 -17.54 1.35 3.96
CA SER A 234 -18.82 2.07 3.94
C SER A 234 -18.69 3.53 4.37
N THR A 235 -17.64 3.87 5.11
CA THR A 235 -17.35 5.22 5.59
C THR A 235 -16.45 5.97 4.62
N THR A 236 -15.56 5.29 3.92
CA THR A 236 -14.63 5.93 2.97
C THR A 236 -15.24 6.13 1.58
N GLY A 237 -16.28 5.35 1.23
CA GLY A 237 -16.85 5.35 -0.12
C GLY A 237 -15.83 4.96 -1.20
N MET A 238 -14.69 4.42 -0.79
CA MET A 238 -13.63 4.00 -1.73
C MET A 238 -13.99 2.71 -2.44
N LEU A 239 -14.91 1.93 -1.83
CA LEU A 239 -15.62 0.87 -2.52
C LEU A 239 -16.91 1.45 -3.09
N THR A 240 -16.92 1.66 -4.37
CA THR A 240 -18.16 1.86 -5.08
C THR A 240 -18.94 0.54 -5.02
N ALA A 241 -20.05 0.54 -4.27
CA ALA A 241 -21.06 -0.48 -4.49
C ALA A 241 -21.41 -0.48 -5.99
N PRO A 242 -21.59 -1.65 -6.63
CA PRO A 242 -22.03 -1.72 -8.01
C PRO A 242 -23.25 -0.81 -8.21
N THR A 243 -23.19 0.08 -9.18
CA THR A 243 -24.33 0.91 -9.54
C THR A 243 -25.21 0.07 -10.48
N GLY A 244 -26.20 -0.65 -9.95
CA GLY A 244 -27.16 -1.43 -10.74
C GLY A 244 -27.65 -2.69 -10.04
N ASP A 245 -28.45 -3.51 -10.74
CA ASP A 245 -28.99 -4.81 -10.32
C ASP A 245 -27.92 -5.93 -10.28
N GLU A 246 -26.66 -5.60 -10.03
CA GLU A 246 -25.56 -6.56 -9.94
C GLU A 246 -25.59 -7.28 -8.60
N GLU A 247 -25.18 -8.56 -8.60
CA GLU A 247 -25.07 -9.37 -7.39
C GLU A 247 -24.26 -8.64 -6.31
N PRO A 248 -24.64 -8.78 -5.02
CA PRO A 248 -23.91 -8.14 -3.95
C PRO A 248 -22.45 -8.56 -4.00
N ALA A 249 -21.55 -7.57 -3.91
CA ALA A 249 -20.12 -7.80 -3.84
C ALA A 249 -19.82 -8.88 -2.78
N ALA A 250 -18.84 -9.74 -3.04
CA ALA A 250 -18.50 -10.86 -2.14
C ALA A 250 -18.01 -10.39 -0.76
N GLY A 251 -17.75 -9.07 -0.62
CA GLY A 251 -17.33 -8.42 0.60
C GLY A 251 -15.85 -8.63 0.93
N VAL A 252 -15.40 -7.96 1.95
CA VAL A 252 -13.99 -7.92 2.34
C VAL A 252 -13.39 -9.29 2.67
N GLN A 253 -14.23 -10.25 3.08
CA GLN A 253 -13.76 -11.63 3.34
C GLN A 253 -13.27 -12.36 2.09
N ALA A 254 -13.65 -11.90 0.91
CA ALA A 254 -13.15 -12.45 -0.36
C ALA A 254 -11.80 -11.90 -0.78
N THR A 255 -11.28 -10.87 -0.11
CA THR A 255 -9.91 -10.38 -0.38
C THR A 255 -8.89 -11.48 -0.14
N THR A 256 -7.73 -11.34 -0.77
CA THR A 256 -6.61 -12.27 -0.52
C THR A 256 -6.07 -12.18 0.90
N TRP A 257 -6.38 -11.10 1.65
CA TRP A 257 -5.98 -10.92 3.04
C TRP A 257 -6.64 -11.90 4.01
N PHE A 258 -7.91 -12.25 3.78
CA PHE A 258 -8.63 -13.22 4.61
C PHE A 258 -8.50 -14.67 4.12
N ALA A 259 -7.93 -14.87 2.92
CA ALA A 259 -7.81 -16.20 2.33
C ALA A 259 -7.02 -17.22 3.18
N PRO A 260 -5.92 -16.87 3.88
CA PRO A 260 -5.19 -17.82 4.74
C PRO A 260 -6.03 -18.38 5.88
N GLN A 261 -7.05 -17.64 6.37
CA GLN A 261 -7.89 -18.09 7.49
C GLN A 261 -8.66 -19.37 7.19
N ARG A 262 -8.92 -19.67 5.90
CA ARG A 262 -9.52 -20.95 5.47
C ARG A 262 -8.67 -22.17 5.88
N HIS A 263 -7.39 -21.96 6.12
CA HIS A 263 -6.40 -22.97 6.47
C HIS A 263 -5.81 -22.79 7.88
N GLY A 264 -6.38 -21.86 8.67
CA GLY A 264 -5.90 -21.53 10.01
C GLY A 264 -4.66 -20.64 10.03
N GLY A 265 -4.36 -19.97 8.92
CA GLY A 265 -3.32 -18.96 8.84
C GLY A 265 -3.88 -17.54 8.92
N ASP A 266 -2.99 -16.56 9.05
CA ASP A 266 -3.33 -15.15 9.17
C ASP A 266 -2.51 -14.27 8.25
N THR A 267 -2.97 -13.03 8.03
CA THR A 267 -2.28 -12.03 7.21
C THR A 267 -1.87 -10.82 8.02
N LEU A 268 -0.67 -10.32 7.74
CA LEU A 268 -0.19 -9.01 8.19
C LEU A 268 0.10 -8.13 6.97
N ILE A 269 -0.57 -6.99 6.88
CA ILE A 269 -0.24 -5.91 5.94
C ILE A 269 0.73 -4.99 6.67
N ILE A 270 1.92 -4.78 6.10
CA ILE A 270 2.99 -4.00 6.75
C ILE A 270 3.23 -2.75 5.92
N GLU A 271 2.78 -1.62 6.42
CA GLU A 271 2.95 -0.31 5.80
C GLU A 271 4.24 0.37 6.27
N VAL A 272 5.01 0.90 5.34
CA VAL A 272 6.17 1.74 5.63
C VAL A 272 6.10 3.04 4.83
N PRO A 273 6.38 4.22 5.41
CA PRO A 273 6.31 5.46 4.66
C PRO A 273 7.52 5.62 3.73
N VAL A 274 7.28 6.17 2.53
CA VAL A 274 8.33 6.66 1.62
C VAL A 274 8.93 7.95 2.18
N TRP A 275 8.06 8.85 2.63
CA TRP A 275 8.41 10.04 3.39
C TRP A 275 7.73 10.02 4.75
N ALA A 276 8.49 10.26 5.80
CA ALA A 276 7.94 10.53 7.11
C ALA A 276 7.27 11.89 7.13
N SER A 277 6.05 11.98 7.67
CA SER A 277 5.45 13.26 8.03
C SER A 277 5.95 13.71 9.41
N ARG A 278 6.08 15.03 9.61
CA ARG A 278 6.32 15.57 10.93
C ARG A 278 4.98 15.69 11.67
N PRO A 279 4.80 15.04 12.84
CA PRO A 279 3.59 15.20 13.63
C PRO A 279 3.31 16.66 13.92
N ASN A 280 2.04 17.08 13.81
CA ASN A 280 1.66 18.43 14.16
C ASN A 280 1.79 18.64 15.67
N SER A 281 2.74 19.46 16.10
CA SER A 281 2.95 19.84 17.50
C SER A 281 1.97 20.93 18.00
N GLN A 282 1.14 21.48 17.12
CA GLN A 282 0.10 22.45 17.50
C GLN A 282 -1.07 21.69 18.11
N GLY A 283 -1.44 22.05 19.34
CA GLY A 283 -2.43 21.37 20.19
C GLY A 283 -3.73 20.98 19.50
N ALA A 284 -4.49 20.08 20.12
CA ALA A 284 -5.70 19.50 19.58
C ALA A 284 -6.66 20.55 19.00
N ALA A 285 -6.76 20.60 17.68
CA ALA A 285 -7.78 21.39 17.01
C ALA A 285 -9.17 20.88 17.44
N ASP A 286 -10.16 21.76 17.50
CA ASP A 286 -11.56 21.34 17.65
C ASP A 286 -11.91 20.36 16.51
N PRO A 287 -12.26 19.11 16.81
CA PRO A 287 -12.53 18.08 15.76
C PRO A 287 -13.60 18.54 14.76
N ARG A 288 -14.60 19.30 15.21
CA ARG A 288 -15.66 19.82 14.35
C ARG A 288 -15.12 20.83 13.33
N ILE A 289 -14.29 21.75 13.78
CA ILE A 289 -13.66 22.75 12.91
C ILE A 289 -12.72 22.06 11.92
N HIS A 290 -11.93 21.12 12.41
CA HIS A 290 -10.97 20.38 11.58
C HIS A 290 -11.68 19.60 10.47
N LEU A 291 -12.72 18.83 10.80
CA LEU A 291 -13.52 18.09 9.82
C LEU A 291 -14.19 19.02 8.80
N ALA A 292 -14.73 20.17 9.25
CA ALA A 292 -15.30 21.17 8.34
C ALA A 292 -14.25 21.67 7.34
N THR A 293 -13.05 22.00 7.81
CA THR A 293 -11.96 22.47 6.95
C THR A 293 -11.54 21.40 5.93
N CYS A 294 -11.37 20.14 6.35
CA CYS A 294 -11.03 19.04 5.45
C CYS A 294 -12.14 18.77 4.42
N SER A 295 -13.40 18.79 4.85
CA SER A 295 -14.57 18.65 3.97
C SER A 295 -14.64 19.73 2.90
N GLU A 296 -14.51 20.99 3.31
CA GLU A 296 -14.52 22.15 2.39
C GLU A 296 -13.34 22.09 1.41
N HIS A 297 -12.14 21.80 1.92
CA HIS A 297 -10.94 21.65 1.09
C HIS A 297 -11.14 20.58 0.01
N LEU A 298 -11.57 19.40 0.42
CA LEU A 298 -11.77 18.28 -0.51
C LEU A 298 -12.86 18.57 -1.54
N ARG A 299 -13.98 19.19 -1.11
CA ARG A 299 -15.09 19.59 -2.01
C ARG A 299 -14.65 20.65 -3.02
N ASP A 300 -13.81 21.60 -2.60
CA ASP A 300 -13.27 22.61 -3.51
C ASP A 300 -12.34 21.99 -4.55
N ARG A 301 -11.42 21.13 -4.15
CA ARG A 301 -10.51 20.41 -5.05
C ARG A 301 -11.28 19.49 -6.01
N ALA A 302 -12.30 18.78 -5.52
CA ALA A 302 -13.17 17.96 -6.35
C ALA A 302 -13.83 18.77 -7.45
N ARG A 303 -14.40 19.96 -7.13
CA ARG A 303 -15.00 20.84 -8.14
C ARG A 303 -14.00 21.28 -9.21
N GLN A 304 -12.79 21.68 -8.80
CA GLN A 304 -11.75 22.11 -9.73
C GLN A 304 -11.38 20.98 -10.72
N ILE A 305 -11.16 19.77 -10.21
CA ILE A 305 -10.80 18.61 -11.04
C ILE A 305 -11.97 18.19 -11.94
N THR A 306 -13.20 18.13 -11.41
CA THR A 306 -14.39 17.73 -12.18
C THR A 306 -14.62 18.69 -13.35
N THR A 307 -14.47 19.99 -13.13
CA THR A 307 -14.61 20.98 -14.23
C THR A 307 -13.60 20.74 -15.36
N LEU A 308 -12.35 20.44 -15.01
CA LEU A 308 -11.33 20.09 -16.01
C LEU A 308 -11.64 18.75 -16.67
N PHE A 309 -12.01 17.75 -15.88
CA PHE A 309 -12.35 16.41 -16.39
C PHE A 309 -13.48 16.45 -17.39
N ASP A 310 -14.56 17.17 -17.11
CA ASP A 310 -15.71 17.30 -18.02
C ASP A 310 -15.30 17.94 -19.35
N THR A 311 -14.31 18.82 -19.34
CA THR A 311 -13.78 19.46 -20.55
C THR A 311 -12.95 18.48 -21.40
N ILE A 312 -12.12 17.63 -20.76
CA ILE A 312 -11.19 16.75 -21.47
C ILE A 312 -11.81 15.38 -21.80
N ARG A 313 -12.79 14.92 -21.00
CA ARG A 313 -13.40 13.58 -21.12
C ARG A 313 -13.79 13.18 -22.54
N PRO A 314 -14.40 14.07 -23.38
CA PRO A 314 -14.80 13.69 -24.75
C PRO A 314 -13.63 13.29 -25.66
N HIS A 315 -12.40 13.67 -25.29
CA HIS A 315 -11.18 13.46 -26.08
C HIS A 315 -10.30 12.33 -25.52
N LEU A 316 -10.62 11.80 -24.31
CA LEU A 316 -9.82 10.79 -23.66
C LEU A 316 -10.19 9.39 -24.16
N ALA A 317 -9.14 8.62 -24.52
CA ALA A 317 -9.28 7.18 -24.74
C ALA A 317 -9.43 6.44 -23.40
N ASP A 318 -10.13 5.30 -23.42
CA ASP A 318 -10.15 4.39 -22.25
C ASP A 318 -8.76 3.78 -22.05
N THR A 319 -8.03 4.31 -21.09
CA THR A 319 -6.69 3.87 -20.71
C THR A 319 -6.67 3.45 -19.24
N PRO A 320 -5.68 2.63 -18.80
CA PRO A 320 -5.51 2.33 -17.38
C PRO A 320 -5.39 3.58 -16.50
N LEU A 321 -4.75 4.63 -16.99
CA LEU A 321 -4.61 5.91 -16.28
C LEU A 321 -5.96 6.61 -16.08
N LEU A 322 -6.82 6.60 -17.10
CA LEU A 322 -8.15 7.21 -17.02
C LEU A 322 -9.05 6.43 -16.05
N ARG A 323 -9.06 5.10 -16.13
CA ARG A 323 -9.81 4.26 -15.18
C ARG A 323 -9.33 4.46 -13.75
N ALA A 324 -8.00 4.50 -13.54
CA ALA A 324 -7.40 4.79 -12.24
C ALA A 324 -7.80 6.15 -11.67
N ALA A 325 -7.98 7.18 -12.51
CA ALA A 325 -8.39 8.51 -12.07
C ALA A 325 -9.87 8.59 -11.67
N HIS A 326 -10.72 7.73 -12.22
CA HIS A 326 -12.17 7.81 -12.03
C HIS A 326 -12.60 7.48 -10.60
N THR A 327 -12.01 6.45 -9.98
CA THR A 327 -12.32 6.03 -8.61
C THR A 327 -12.08 7.16 -7.59
N PRO A 328 -10.88 7.76 -7.48
CA PRO A 328 -10.63 8.84 -6.54
C PRO A 328 -11.40 10.12 -6.87
N LEU A 329 -11.71 10.38 -8.16
CA LEU A 329 -12.55 11.51 -8.56
C LEU A 329 -13.96 11.39 -7.95
N THR A 330 -14.55 10.22 -8.00
CA THR A 330 -15.87 9.94 -7.42
C THR A 330 -15.81 9.95 -5.88
N ALA A 331 -14.79 9.36 -5.30
CA ALA A 331 -14.62 9.25 -3.84
C ALA A 331 -14.47 10.61 -3.16
N MET A 332 -13.84 11.61 -3.80
CA MET A 332 -13.61 12.93 -3.18
C MET A 332 -14.90 13.59 -2.71
N SER A 333 -15.95 13.59 -3.52
CA SER A 333 -17.24 14.20 -3.12
C SER A 333 -17.93 13.45 -2.00
N GLN A 334 -17.88 12.11 -2.04
CA GLN A 334 -18.46 11.26 -1.00
C GLN A 334 -17.73 11.44 0.34
N LEU A 335 -16.41 11.47 0.34
CA LEU A 335 -15.60 11.73 1.54
C LEU A 335 -15.83 13.13 2.11
N ALA A 336 -15.94 14.14 1.25
CA ALA A 336 -16.25 15.48 1.68
C ALA A 336 -17.59 15.55 2.44
N ASP A 337 -18.62 14.84 1.95
CA ASP A 337 -19.92 14.78 2.61
C ASP A 337 -19.88 13.94 3.91
N GLN A 338 -19.09 12.89 3.95
CA GLN A 338 -18.89 12.06 5.14
C GLN A 338 -18.12 12.80 6.26
N TRP A 339 -17.24 13.73 5.90
CA TRP A 339 -16.50 14.54 6.86
C TRP A 339 -17.23 15.83 7.25
N ASP A 340 -18.28 16.22 6.53
CA ASP A 340 -19.06 17.41 6.88
C ASP A 340 -19.68 17.26 8.29
N PRO A 341 -19.30 18.11 9.26
CA PRO A 341 -19.79 18.01 10.65
C PRO A 341 -21.30 18.27 10.78
N ASN A 342 -21.95 18.80 9.75
CA ASN A 342 -23.40 18.98 9.70
C ASN A 342 -24.10 17.82 8.96
N GLY A 343 -23.34 17.00 8.24
CA GLY A 343 -23.75 15.80 7.50
C GLY A 343 -23.25 14.51 8.13
N GLY A 344 -22.50 13.73 7.36
CA GLY A 344 -21.93 12.42 7.75
C GLY A 344 -20.93 12.51 8.90
N GLY A 345 -20.20 13.61 9.04
CA GLY A 345 -19.21 13.84 10.09
C GLY A 345 -19.77 13.85 11.52
N LYS A 346 -21.10 13.96 11.68
CA LYS A 346 -21.74 13.77 13.00
C LYS A 346 -21.42 12.41 13.60
N ARG A 347 -21.40 11.34 12.79
CA ARG A 347 -21.06 9.98 13.24
C ARG A 347 -19.62 9.92 13.74
N LEU A 348 -18.68 10.52 13.01
CA LEU A 348 -17.28 10.61 13.39
C LEU A 348 -17.10 11.33 14.71
N LEU A 349 -17.75 12.51 14.89
CA LEU A 349 -17.70 13.28 16.12
C LEU A 349 -18.29 12.53 17.32
N GLN A 350 -19.31 11.71 17.11
CA GLN A 350 -19.96 10.93 18.16
C GLN A 350 -19.23 9.62 18.51
N SER A 351 -18.32 9.17 17.65
CA SER A 351 -17.61 7.90 17.85
C SER A 351 -16.63 7.90 19.01
N GLY A 352 -16.20 9.07 19.48
CA GLY A 352 -15.12 9.22 20.46
C GLY A 352 -13.72 8.91 19.89
N LEU A 353 -13.61 8.66 18.59
CA LEU A 353 -12.37 8.24 17.92
C LEU A 353 -11.52 9.40 17.38
N MET A 354 -11.98 10.65 17.49
CA MET A 354 -11.31 11.84 16.93
C MET A 354 -10.09 12.25 17.74
N THR A 355 -9.05 11.39 17.77
CA THR A 355 -7.75 11.75 18.34
C THR A 355 -7.00 12.73 17.43
N PRO A 356 -6.02 13.50 17.94
CA PRO A 356 -5.19 14.37 17.11
C PRO A 356 -4.52 13.65 15.93
N ALA A 357 -4.04 12.43 16.13
CA ALA A 357 -3.42 11.61 15.09
C ALA A 357 -4.44 11.26 13.98
N ARG A 358 -5.65 10.86 14.34
CA ARG A 358 -6.72 10.54 13.37
C ARG A 358 -7.21 11.77 12.60
N LEU A 359 -7.27 12.92 13.24
CA LEU A 359 -7.57 14.18 12.55
C LEU A 359 -6.48 14.51 11.53
N GLU A 360 -5.21 14.34 11.88
CA GLU A 360 -4.09 14.52 10.96
C GLU A 360 -4.15 13.53 9.79
N GLY A 361 -4.51 12.26 10.04
CA GLY A 361 -4.73 11.26 8.99
C GLY A 361 -5.82 11.66 8.00
N ILE A 362 -6.96 12.20 8.47
CA ILE A 362 -8.02 12.75 7.62
C ILE A 362 -7.51 13.93 6.78
N GLU A 363 -6.77 14.85 7.39
CA GLU A 363 -6.19 16.01 6.70
C GLU A 363 -5.20 15.58 5.63
N LEU A 364 -4.36 14.60 5.94
CA LEU A 364 -3.41 14.03 4.98
C LEU A 364 -4.14 13.46 3.74
N TRP A 365 -5.21 12.72 3.94
CA TRP A 365 -6.04 12.19 2.86
C TRP A 365 -6.76 13.29 2.08
N ALA A 366 -7.24 14.34 2.74
CA ALA A 366 -7.88 15.47 2.08
C ALA A 366 -6.95 16.18 1.09
N HIS A 367 -5.65 16.19 1.36
CA HIS A 367 -4.64 16.75 0.45
C HIS A 367 -4.16 15.72 -0.59
N ARG A 368 -3.91 14.49 -0.19
CA ARG A 368 -3.36 13.42 -1.02
C ARG A 368 -4.27 13.04 -2.20
N LEU A 369 -5.55 12.86 -1.94
CA LEU A 369 -6.50 12.34 -2.92
C LEU A 369 -6.65 13.24 -4.15
N PRO A 370 -6.82 14.57 -4.03
CA PRO A 370 -6.83 15.47 -5.17
C PRO A 370 -5.55 15.45 -5.98
N ILE A 371 -4.37 15.39 -5.32
CA ILE A 371 -3.08 15.36 -6.01
C ILE A 371 -2.95 14.09 -6.84
N ARG A 372 -3.28 12.93 -6.28
CA ARG A 372 -3.27 11.63 -6.99
C ARG A 372 -4.21 11.67 -8.20
N THR A 373 -5.41 12.20 -8.04
CA THR A 373 -6.40 12.30 -9.12
C THR A 373 -5.90 13.21 -10.25
N ALA A 374 -5.42 14.41 -9.91
CA ALA A 374 -4.88 15.34 -10.90
C ALA A 374 -3.66 14.77 -11.64
N ALA A 375 -2.78 14.05 -10.92
CA ALA A 375 -1.61 13.39 -11.50
C ALA A 375 -2.00 12.30 -12.52
N LEU A 376 -2.98 11.45 -12.18
CA LEU A 376 -3.48 10.42 -13.09
C LEU A 376 -4.12 11.02 -14.34
N LEU A 377 -4.97 12.05 -14.17
CA LEU A 377 -5.57 12.78 -15.30
C LEU A 377 -4.50 13.44 -16.17
N ARG A 378 -3.51 14.09 -15.55
CA ARG A 378 -2.41 14.74 -16.29
C ARG A 378 -1.64 13.73 -17.15
N ARG A 379 -1.41 12.53 -16.64
CA ARG A 379 -0.75 11.44 -17.37
C ARG A 379 -1.62 10.82 -18.46
N ALA A 380 -2.94 10.88 -18.32
CA ALA A 380 -3.89 10.35 -19.30
C ALA A 380 -4.06 11.28 -20.53
N LEU A 381 -3.63 12.55 -20.43
CA LEU A 381 -3.77 13.52 -21.52
C LEU A 381 -2.84 13.23 -22.69
N THR A 382 -3.32 13.58 -23.88
CA THR A 382 -2.54 13.55 -25.13
C THR A 382 -1.86 14.90 -25.39
N PRO A 383 -0.91 14.98 -26.34
CA PRO A 383 -0.31 16.25 -26.74
C PRO A 383 -1.30 17.30 -27.26
N ASP A 384 -2.46 16.87 -27.74
CA ASP A 384 -3.51 17.77 -28.26
C ASP A 384 -4.24 18.52 -27.14
N ASP A 385 -4.13 18.05 -25.89
CA ASP A 385 -4.77 18.62 -24.70
C ASP A 385 -3.88 19.65 -23.96
N ALA A 386 -2.96 20.30 -24.64
CA ALA A 386 -1.91 21.14 -24.04
C ALA A 386 -2.44 22.21 -23.06
N GLY A 387 -3.60 22.81 -23.31
CA GLY A 387 -4.22 23.79 -22.41
C GLY A 387 -4.65 23.20 -21.08
N SER A 388 -5.31 22.04 -21.09
CA SER A 388 -5.73 21.32 -19.89
C SER A 388 -4.52 20.72 -19.15
N ALA A 389 -3.52 20.26 -19.90
CA ALA A 389 -2.26 19.79 -19.33
C ALA A 389 -1.57 20.88 -18.51
N GLN A 390 -1.47 22.11 -19.05
CA GLN A 390 -0.89 23.24 -18.34
C GLN A 390 -1.68 23.59 -17.07
N GLN A 391 -3.01 23.55 -17.12
CA GLN A 391 -3.86 23.79 -15.95
C GLN A 391 -3.62 22.75 -14.84
N LEU A 392 -3.56 21.45 -15.20
CA LEU A 392 -3.24 20.38 -14.24
C LEU A 392 -1.82 20.51 -13.69
N ASP A 393 -0.83 20.89 -14.50
CA ASP A 393 0.55 21.13 -14.03
C ASP A 393 0.60 22.27 -12.98
N ILE A 394 -0.17 23.35 -13.18
CA ILE A 394 -0.27 24.45 -12.19
C ILE A 394 -0.92 23.94 -10.90
N LEU A 395 -2.04 23.22 -10.99
CA LEU A 395 -2.71 22.67 -9.80
C LEU A 395 -1.80 21.70 -9.04
N LEU A 396 -1.12 20.80 -9.73
CA LEU A 396 -0.20 19.84 -9.12
C LEU A 396 0.96 20.55 -8.42
N HIS A 397 1.56 21.56 -9.05
CA HIS A 397 2.62 22.35 -8.45
C HIS A 397 2.16 23.02 -7.14
N ASP A 398 1.03 23.73 -7.19
CA ASP A 398 0.51 24.47 -6.04
C ASP A 398 0.09 23.52 -4.90
N TRP A 399 -0.55 22.40 -5.24
CA TRP A 399 -1.04 21.45 -4.23
C TRP A 399 0.11 20.66 -3.61
N CYS A 400 1.11 20.25 -4.38
CA CYS A 400 2.32 19.63 -3.83
C CYS A 400 3.06 20.60 -2.90
N ALA A 401 3.21 21.86 -3.29
CA ALA A 401 3.88 22.87 -2.46
C ALA A 401 3.13 23.08 -1.11
N HIS A 402 1.79 23.09 -1.14
CA HIS A 402 0.97 23.15 0.07
C HIS A 402 1.15 21.90 0.93
N TYR A 403 1.15 20.72 0.32
CA TYR A 403 1.30 19.44 0.99
C TYR A 403 2.68 19.35 1.66
N GLU A 404 3.76 19.70 0.94
CA GLU A 404 5.12 19.75 1.50
C GLU A 404 5.24 20.73 2.66
N LYS A 405 4.67 21.93 2.50
CA LYS A 405 4.70 22.95 3.57
C LYS A 405 3.93 22.50 4.82
N ARG A 406 2.81 21.78 4.64
CA ARG A 406 1.95 21.38 5.77
C ARG A 406 2.53 20.19 6.53
N PHE A 407 3.10 19.21 5.86
CA PHE A 407 3.51 17.94 6.47
C PHE A 407 5.04 17.78 6.60
N GLU A 408 5.82 18.70 6.06
CA GLU A 408 7.28 18.71 6.12
C GLU A 408 7.91 17.32 5.84
N PRO A 409 7.65 16.72 4.65
CA PRO A 409 8.06 15.36 4.35
C PRO A 409 9.56 15.16 4.45
N THR A 410 9.97 14.08 5.10
CA THR A 410 11.38 13.69 5.21
C THR A 410 11.56 12.32 4.56
N TRP A 411 12.42 12.22 3.54
CA TRP A 411 12.73 10.97 2.87
C TRP A 411 13.26 9.91 3.85
N ILE A 412 12.68 8.71 3.78
CA ILE A 412 13.18 7.54 4.51
C ILE A 412 14.06 6.73 3.57
N PRO A 413 15.35 6.51 3.88
CA PRO A 413 16.25 5.72 3.04
C PRO A 413 15.67 4.34 2.73
N VAL A 414 15.81 3.88 1.47
CA VAL A 414 15.28 2.58 1.02
C VAL A 414 15.76 1.42 1.90
N ALA A 415 17.03 1.48 2.36
CA ALA A 415 17.58 0.51 3.28
C ALA A 415 16.85 0.50 4.64
N HIS A 416 16.43 1.67 5.15
CA HIS A 416 15.67 1.75 6.40
C HIS A 416 14.26 1.17 6.24
N GLN A 417 13.59 1.49 5.13
CA GLN A 417 12.27 0.92 4.82
C GLN A 417 12.32 -0.60 4.76
N SER A 418 13.27 -1.17 3.99
CA SER A 418 13.41 -2.61 3.81
C SER A 418 13.82 -3.34 5.10
N VAL A 419 14.74 -2.75 5.87
CA VAL A 419 15.17 -3.31 7.17
C VAL A 419 14.02 -3.30 8.17
N HIS A 420 13.21 -2.23 8.21
CA HIS A 420 12.06 -2.16 9.12
C HIS A 420 11.00 -3.21 8.78
N GLN A 421 10.58 -3.29 7.52
CA GLN A 421 9.63 -4.33 7.10
C GLN A 421 10.18 -5.74 7.36
N ALA A 422 11.45 -6.01 7.06
CA ALA A 422 12.07 -7.30 7.33
C ALA A 422 12.12 -7.65 8.82
N ASN A 423 12.46 -6.69 9.69
CA ASN A 423 12.42 -6.87 11.14
C ASN A 423 11.01 -7.21 11.63
N THR A 424 9.99 -6.53 11.09
CA THR A 424 8.59 -6.76 11.44
C THR A 424 8.12 -8.14 11.01
N VAL A 425 8.45 -8.57 9.78
CA VAL A 425 8.15 -9.91 9.27
C VAL A 425 8.78 -11.00 10.15
N LEU A 426 10.06 -10.87 10.48
CA LEU A 426 10.77 -11.85 11.32
C LEU A 426 10.22 -11.90 12.74
N ALA A 427 9.93 -10.73 13.34
CA ALA A 427 9.34 -10.64 14.68
C ALA A 427 7.93 -11.26 14.72
N ALA A 428 7.13 -11.09 13.67
CA ALA A 428 5.79 -11.69 13.58
C ALA A 428 5.86 -13.21 13.47
N VAL A 429 6.80 -13.77 12.69
CA VAL A 429 7.02 -15.22 12.64
C VAL A 429 7.42 -15.75 14.01
N GLU A 430 8.36 -15.08 14.69
CA GLU A 430 8.80 -15.48 16.04
C GLU A 430 7.63 -15.43 17.05
N ALA A 431 6.87 -14.33 17.07
CA ALA A 431 5.71 -14.19 17.94
C ALA A 431 4.66 -15.29 17.70
N SER A 432 4.43 -15.67 16.42
CA SER A 432 3.47 -16.72 16.08
C SER A 432 3.82 -18.11 16.58
N LEU A 433 5.12 -18.40 16.83
CA LEU A 433 5.57 -19.68 17.37
C LEU A 433 5.28 -19.82 18.87
N HIS A 434 5.08 -18.69 19.57
CA HIS A 434 4.79 -18.68 21.02
C HIS A 434 3.29 -18.74 21.34
N VAL A 435 2.42 -18.58 20.36
CA VAL A 435 0.96 -18.63 20.50
C VAL A 435 0.39 -20.02 20.21
N ALA A 436 1.16 -20.90 19.60
CA ALA A 436 0.84 -22.31 19.33
C ALA A 436 1.30 -23.18 20.50
#